data_9ecccc62c899fa31e07bdf827a735a02
#
_entry.id   9ecccc62c899fa31e07bdf827a735a02
#
_cell.length_a   1.000
_cell.length_b   1.000
_cell.length_c   1.000
_cell.angle_alpha   90.00
_cell.angle_beta   90.00
_cell.angle_gamma   90.00
#
_symmetry.space_group_name_H-M   'P 1'
#
loop_
_entity.id
_entity.type
_entity.pdbx_description
1 polymer ?
#
loop_
_entity_poly.entity_id
_entity_poly.type
_entity_poly.pdbx_seq_one_letter_code
_entity_poly.pdbx_strand_id
1 'polypeptide(L)'
;MKEEIYKLVDVFGINRNLPLNYVTRPTADNFLIDNLTRDKHIVIYGSSKQGKTSLRKHCLQPDDYIVIHCSNKWAISDLHGAILKKAGYEITQSTSKTTSGKSKIFAKLKSNFLGFGAEAGAEVDEQKSEQNITHPLELDPEDVNDIIASLDEISFDKYIVLEDFHYLSIEAQKDFSVALKAFHEESSHCFIIVGVWLEENRLTVYNGDLTGRVVSIDADAWEEQELRQVISSGEELLNLKFTNEFIDQLIVNAFGSVYIVQESCYQCCKKNSINQTQEKTINIGTVEAASQIVEEVVNLQTGRFNSFITQFAGGFQTTELQMHMWLLYPVLTHDVNELRGGISYREITNDLKTYHPKKTDLNSGNITQALQSSASLQAKKEIKPIILDYDQTNLRLNVVDGGFLIWLNKQDRDELLLLAGIEL
;
A
#
# COMPACT_ATOMS: atom_id res chain seq x y z
N MET A 1 -40.02 5.57 14.39
CA MET A 1 -38.80 4.77 14.16
C MET A 1 -37.74 5.35 15.09
N LYS A 2 -36.98 4.55 15.82
CA LYS A 2 -35.81 5.09 16.52
C LYS A 2 -34.84 5.51 15.44
N GLU A 3 -34.47 6.78 15.39
CA GLU A 3 -33.36 7.25 14.52
C GLU A 3 -32.12 6.51 14.96
N GLU A 4 -31.43 5.89 14.00
CA GLU A 4 -30.13 5.23 14.26
C GLU A 4 -29.11 6.30 14.63
N ILE A 5 -28.42 6.11 15.74
CA ILE A 5 -27.39 7.03 16.21
C ILE A 5 -26.01 6.46 15.84
N TYR A 6 -25.29 7.15 14.97
CA TYR A 6 -23.96 6.79 14.54
C TYR A 6 -22.91 7.62 15.29
N LYS A 7 -21.78 7.01 15.63
CA LYS A 7 -20.67 7.74 16.24
C LYS A 7 -19.83 8.41 15.17
N LEU A 8 -19.34 9.61 15.43
CA LEU A 8 -18.44 10.34 14.53
C LEU A 8 -17.24 9.48 14.10
N VAL A 9 -16.67 8.70 15.03
CA VAL A 9 -15.52 7.85 14.76
C VAL A 9 -15.82 6.71 13.78
N ASP A 10 -17.05 6.25 13.68
CA ASP A 10 -17.46 5.20 12.75
C ASP A 10 -17.80 5.76 11.37
N VAL A 11 -18.08 7.07 11.28
CA VAL A 11 -18.39 7.78 10.03
C VAL A 11 -17.13 8.36 9.40
N PHE A 12 -16.48 9.35 10.05
CA PHE A 12 -15.31 10.04 9.51
C PHE A 12 -13.99 9.57 10.13
N GLY A 13 -14.03 8.73 11.16
CA GLY A 13 -12.79 8.24 11.80
C GLY A 13 -12.04 7.24 10.94
N ILE A 14 -10.71 7.26 11.06
CA ILE A 14 -9.84 6.30 10.41
C ILE A 14 -9.73 5.06 11.30
N ASN A 15 -10.61 4.10 11.06
CA ASN A 15 -10.77 2.91 11.85
C ASN A 15 -10.23 1.65 11.15
N ARG A 16 -10.13 0.56 11.94
CA ARG A 16 -9.86 -0.78 11.39
C ARG A 16 -11.01 -1.30 10.52
N ASN A 17 -12.22 -0.88 10.80
CA ASN A 17 -13.42 -1.27 10.07
C ASN A 17 -13.63 -0.39 8.84
N LEU A 18 -14.47 -0.85 7.91
CA LEU A 18 -14.93 -0.04 6.81
C LEU A 18 -15.69 1.18 7.36
N PRO A 19 -15.37 2.41 6.96
CA PRO A 19 -16.12 3.59 7.43
C PRO A 19 -17.55 3.56 6.90
N LEU A 20 -18.51 4.03 7.72
CA LEU A 20 -19.93 4.00 7.35
C LEU A 20 -20.27 4.90 6.14
N ASN A 21 -19.48 5.94 5.90
CA ASN A 21 -19.59 6.82 4.74
C ASN A 21 -18.73 6.34 3.55
N TYR A 22 -18.45 5.04 3.45
CA TYR A 22 -17.76 4.50 2.31
C TYR A 22 -18.55 4.77 1.01
N VAL A 23 -17.84 5.21 -0.02
CA VAL A 23 -18.40 5.47 -1.34
C VAL A 23 -17.87 4.44 -2.31
N THR A 24 -18.79 3.74 -2.98
CA THR A 24 -18.44 2.81 -4.05
C THR A 24 -17.97 3.58 -5.28
N ARG A 25 -16.79 3.26 -5.76
CA ARG A 25 -16.19 3.86 -6.95
C ARG A 25 -16.29 2.89 -8.12
N PRO A 26 -17.05 3.22 -9.19
CA PRO A 26 -17.22 2.30 -10.32
C PRO A 26 -15.90 1.85 -10.97
N THR A 27 -14.93 2.76 -11.06
CA THR A 27 -13.61 2.51 -11.66
C THR A 27 -12.70 1.62 -10.82
N ALA A 28 -12.92 1.51 -9.52
CA ALA A 28 -12.13 0.70 -8.62
C ALA A 28 -12.91 -0.52 -8.08
N ASP A 29 -14.08 -0.27 -7.46
CA ASP A 29 -14.87 -1.34 -6.79
C ASP A 29 -15.48 -2.31 -7.81
N ASN A 30 -16.19 -1.79 -8.83
CA ASN A 30 -16.80 -2.65 -9.84
C ASN A 30 -15.70 -3.38 -10.64
N PHE A 31 -14.60 -2.69 -10.94
CA PHE A 31 -13.51 -3.30 -11.67
C PHE A 31 -12.83 -4.41 -10.84
N LEU A 32 -12.68 -4.24 -9.51
CA LEU A 32 -12.21 -5.30 -8.62
C LEU A 32 -13.19 -6.49 -8.65
N ILE A 33 -14.49 -6.25 -8.42
CA ILE A 33 -15.51 -7.28 -8.38
C ILE A 33 -15.56 -8.07 -9.72
N ASP A 34 -15.54 -7.36 -10.84
CA ASP A 34 -15.57 -7.98 -12.17
C ASP A 34 -14.34 -8.86 -12.45
N ASN A 35 -13.21 -8.56 -11.82
CA ASN A 35 -11.98 -9.32 -12.01
C ASN A 35 -11.77 -10.43 -10.97
N LEU A 36 -12.51 -10.45 -9.84
CA LEU A 36 -12.47 -11.56 -8.89
C LEU A 36 -12.92 -12.88 -9.50
N THR A 37 -13.86 -12.84 -10.48
CA THR A 37 -14.37 -14.03 -11.17
C THR A 37 -13.52 -14.44 -12.38
N ARG A 38 -12.50 -13.65 -12.71
CA ARG A 38 -11.56 -13.98 -13.80
C ARG A 38 -10.36 -14.69 -13.22
N ASP A 39 -9.84 -15.59 -13.99
CA ASP A 39 -8.63 -16.35 -13.64
C ASP A 39 -7.38 -15.46 -13.80
N LYS A 40 -7.24 -14.44 -12.93
CA LYS A 40 -6.15 -13.48 -12.96
C LYS A 40 -5.75 -13.06 -11.55
N HIS A 41 -4.47 -12.77 -11.39
CA HIS A 41 -3.99 -12.08 -10.19
C HIS A 41 -4.36 -10.59 -10.25
N ILE A 42 -4.58 -9.98 -9.10
CA ILE A 42 -5.01 -8.59 -8.98
C ILE A 42 -3.94 -7.79 -8.25
N VAL A 43 -3.62 -6.61 -8.76
CA VAL A 43 -2.73 -5.63 -8.11
C VAL A 43 -3.54 -4.40 -7.77
N ILE A 44 -3.60 -4.03 -6.48
CA ILE A 44 -4.20 -2.79 -6.00
C ILE A 44 -3.06 -1.85 -5.63
N TYR A 45 -2.82 -0.82 -6.44
CA TYR A 45 -1.74 0.13 -6.25
C TYR A 45 -2.27 1.55 -5.98
N GLY A 46 -1.40 2.46 -5.64
CA GLY A 46 -1.72 3.87 -5.36
C GLY A 46 -0.98 4.39 -4.13
N SER A 47 -1.06 5.69 -3.93
CA SER A 47 -0.44 6.41 -2.81
C SER A 47 -0.89 5.87 -1.45
N SER A 48 -0.16 6.25 -0.40
CA SER A 48 -0.50 5.89 0.96
C SER A 48 -1.85 6.49 1.38
N LYS A 49 -2.64 5.74 2.15
CA LYS A 49 -3.92 6.18 2.74
C LYS A 49 -5.03 6.54 1.75
N GLN A 50 -5.01 5.99 0.54
CA GLN A 50 -6.06 6.18 -0.48
C GLN A 50 -7.18 5.13 -0.45
N GLY A 51 -7.31 4.41 0.64
CA GLY A 51 -8.43 3.49 0.85
C GLY A 51 -8.26 2.10 0.24
N LYS A 52 -7.03 1.66 -0.14
CA LYS A 52 -6.78 0.31 -0.70
C LYS A 52 -7.34 -0.83 0.15
N THR A 53 -7.08 -0.78 1.46
CA THR A 53 -7.61 -1.78 2.40
C THR A 53 -9.14 -1.70 2.54
N SER A 54 -9.72 -0.49 2.46
CA SER A 54 -11.17 -0.30 2.50
C SER A 54 -11.83 -0.86 1.24
N LEU A 55 -11.26 -0.61 0.06
CA LEU A 55 -11.69 -1.19 -1.22
C LEU A 55 -11.76 -2.72 -1.13
N ARG A 56 -10.67 -3.36 -0.69
CA ARG A 56 -10.63 -4.81 -0.51
C ARG A 56 -11.70 -5.32 0.47
N LYS A 57 -11.85 -4.66 1.63
CA LYS A 57 -12.85 -5.05 2.66
C LYS A 57 -14.29 -4.82 2.21
N HIS A 58 -14.52 -3.89 1.29
CA HIS A 58 -15.84 -3.66 0.72
C HIS A 58 -16.21 -4.74 -0.30
N CYS A 59 -15.25 -5.15 -1.12
CA CYS A 59 -15.49 -6.07 -2.24
C CYS A 59 -15.41 -7.56 -1.86
N LEU A 60 -14.78 -7.91 -0.73
CA LEU A 60 -14.52 -9.31 -0.30
C LEU A 60 -15.06 -9.57 1.09
N GLN A 61 -15.69 -10.74 1.29
CA GLN A 61 -16.07 -11.19 2.63
C GLN A 61 -14.83 -11.69 3.39
N PRO A 62 -14.80 -11.60 4.73
CA PRO A 62 -13.65 -12.02 5.54
C PRO A 62 -13.22 -13.47 5.34
N ASP A 63 -14.15 -14.35 4.97
CA ASP A 63 -13.89 -15.79 4.77
C ASP A 63 -13.36 -16.12 3.37
N ASP A 64 -13.42 -15.17 2.42
CA ASP A 64 -12.98 -15.39 1.04
C ASP A 64 -11.48 -15.29 0.85
N TYR A 65 -10.72 -14.84 1.86
CA TYR A 65 -9.29 -14.58 1.71
C TYR A 65 -8.48 -14.80 2.98
N ILE A 66 -7.17 -14.98 2.79
CA ILE A 66 -6.17 -14.85 3.85
C ILE A 66 -5.33 -13.59 3.61
N VAL A 67 -4.82 -12.96 4.70
CA VAL A 67 -3.97 -11.75 4.62
C VAL A 67 -2.59 -12.03 5.16
N ILE A 68 -1.58 -11.70 4.37
CA ILE A 68 -0.17 -11.70 4.72
C ILE A 68 0.35 -10.26 4.64
N HIS A 69 0.90 -9.74 5.74
CA HIS A 69 1.59 -8.44 5.75
C HIS A 69 3.06 -8.66 5.44
N CYS A 70 3.51 -8.15 4.31
CA CYS A 70 4.89 -8.28 3.85
C CYS A 70 5.85 -7.48 4.73
N SER A 71 7.08 -7.96 4.84
CA SER A 71 8.13 -7.35 5.67
C SER A 71 9.40 -7.11 4.87
N ASN A 72 10.08 -6.01 5.17
CA ASN A 72 11.37 -5.64 4.56
C ASN A 72 12.54 -6.59 4.88
N LYS A 73 12.32 -7.53 5.79
CA LYS A 73 13.31 -8.55 6.17
C LYS A 73 13.12 -9.88 5.43
N TRP A 74 12.06 -10.00 4.63
CA TRP A 74 11.68 -11.25 4.00
C TRP A 74 12.33 -11.44 2.63
N ALA A 75 12.88 -12.65 2.42
CA ALA A 75 13.15 -13.24 1.12
C ALA A 75 11.88 -13.97 0.61
N ILE A 76 11.97 -14.54 -0.60
CA ILE A 76 10.87 -15.32 -1.18
C ILE A 76 10.47 -16.52 -0.30
N SER A 77 11.44 -17.19 0.30
CA SER A 77 11.21 -18.31 1.22
C SER A 77 10.40 -17.92 2.47
N ASP A 78 10.61 -16.70 3.00
CA ASP A 78 9.85 -16.20 4.14
C ASP A 78 8.40 -15.91 3.74
N LEU A 79 8.20 -15.33 2.54
CA LEU A 79 6.89 -15.05 2.00
C LEU A 79 6.09 -16.34 1.77
N HIS A 80 6.69 -17.35 1.13
CA HIS A 80 6.09 -18.65 0.91
C HIS A 80 5.75 -19.35 2.23
N GLY A 81 6.68 -19.33 3.20
CA GLY A 81 6.41 -19.85 4.54
C GLY A 81 5.27 -19.13 5.27
N ALA A 82 5.13 -17.82 5.07
CA ALA A 82 4.02 -17.05 5.63
C ALA A 82 2.67 -17.39 4.97
N ILE A 83 2.66 -17.64 3.65
CA ILE A 83 1.48 -18.12 2.92
C ILE A 83 1.02 -19.46 3.49
N LEU A 84 1.91 -20.45 3.58
CA LEU A 84 1.58 -21.76 4.13
C LEU A 84 1.07 -21.69 5.59
N LYS A 85 1.70 -20.85 6.43
CA LYS A 85 1.24 -20.64 7.83
C LYS A 85 -0.17 -20.07 7.90
N LYS A 86 -0.53 -19.17 7.01
CA LYS A 86 -1.87 -18.58 6.93
C LYS A 86 -2.88 -19.55 6.32
N ALA A 87 -2.45 -20.39 5.37
CA ALA A 87 -3.27 -21.46 4.79
C ALA A 87 -3.56 -22.60 5.77
N GLY A 88 -2.86 -22.70 6.92
CA GLY A 88 -3.16 -23.67 7.96
C GLY A 88 -2.00 -24.57 8.39
N TYR A 89 -0.82 -24.41 7.78
CA TYR A 89 0.36 -25.20 8.15
C TYR A 89 1.10 -24.65 9.37
N GLU A 90 1.71 -25.54 10.16
CA GLU A 90 2.79 -25.24 11.09
C GLU A 90 4.11 -25.43 10.37
N ILE A 91 4.95 -24.40 10.38
CA ILE A 91 6.23 -24.41 9.67
C ILE A 91 7.36 -24.46 10.70
N THR A 92 8.24 -25.48 10.56
CA THR A 92 9.46 -25.60 11.35
C THR A 92 10.68 -25.74 10.42
N GLN A 93 11.85 -25.35 10.91
CA GLN A 93 13.10 -25.50 10.17
C GLN A 93 13.45 -26.99 10.03
N SER A 94 13.83 -27.40 8.84
CA SER A 94 14.37 -28.73 8.59
C SER A 94 15.88 -28.76 8.91
N THR A 95 16.38 -29.91 9.32
CA THR A 95 17.84 -30.15 9.43
C THR A 95 18.45 -30.53 8.10
N SER A 96 17.64 -30.91 7.11
CA SER A 96 18.08 -31.23 5.76
C SER A 96 18.20 -29.99 4.87
N LYS A 97 18.93 -30.14 3.77
CA LYS A 97 19.11 -29.10 2.78
C LYS A 97 18.70 -29.62 1.41
N THR A 98 18.32 -28.71 0.51
CA THR A 98 18.10 -29.02 -0.90
C THR A 98 19.40 -29.49 -1.58
N THR A 99 19.29 -30.02 -2.78
CA THR A 99 20.45 -30.38 -3.64
C THR A 99 21.32 -29.15 -3.93
N SER A 100 20.75 -27.95 -3.94
CA SER A 100 21.50 -26.68 -4.08
C SER A 100 22.13 -26.17 -2.78
N GLY A 101 21.97 -26.90 -1.65
CA GLY A 101 22.51 -26.51 -0.35
C GLY A 101 21.63 -25.55 0.46
N LYS A 102 20.44 -25.20 -0.05
CA LYS A 102 19.48 -24.34 0.63
C LYS A 102 18.73 -25.06 1.75
N SER A 103 18.25 -24.31 2.74
CA SER A 103 17.52 -24.87 3.86
C SER A 103 16.11 -25.29 3.44
N LYS A 104 15.69 -26.47 3.88
CA LYS A 104 14.33 -26.95 3.76
C LYS A 104 13.50 -26.60 4.99
N ILE A 105 12.20 -26.67 4.87
CA ILE A 105 11.25 -26.54 5.98
C ILE A 105 10.40 -27.78 6.12
N PHE A 106 9.87 -28.01 7.31
CA PHE A 106 8.79 -28.97 7.54
C PHE A 106 7.46 -28.21 7.67
N ALA A 107 6.48 -28.58 6.84
CA ALA A 107 5.12 -28.09 6.90
C ALA A 107 4.20 -29.19 7.45
N LYS A 108 3.43 -28.89 8.49
CA LYS A 108 2.46 -29.80 9.11
C LYS A 108 1.13 -29.06 9.31
N LEU A 109 0.03 -29.68 8.93
CA LEU A 109 -1.30 -29.10 9.15
C LEU A 109 -1.60 -28.93 10.65
N LYS A 110 -2.20 -27.81 11.01
CA LYS A 110 -2.69 -27.55 12.36
C LYS A 110 -3.90 -28.43 12.64
N SER A 111 -3.95 -29.06 13.83
CA SER A 111 -5.03 -29.95 14.23
C SER A 111 -6.43 -29.30 14.20
N ASN A 112 -6.52 -27.99 14.39
CA ASN A 112 -7.79 -27.25 14.36
C ASN A 112 -8.30 -26.93 12.96
N PHE A 113 -7.51 -27.17 11.92
CA PHE A 113 -7.90 -26.90 10.53
C PHE A 113 -8.78 -28.03 9.94
N LEU A 114 -8.68 -29.22 10.50
CA LEU A 114 -9.44 -30.40 10.09
C LEU A 114 -10.96 -30.33 10.35
N GLY A 115 -11.44 -29.31 11.08
CA GLY A 115 -12.85 -29.14 11.44
C GLY A 115 -13.67 -28.20 10.56
N PHE A 116 -13.05 -27.43 9.68
CA PHE A 116 -13.75 -26.36 8.94
C PHE A 116 -14.30 -26.76 7.56
N GLY A 117 -14.00 -27.99 7.06
CA GLY A 117 -14.49 -28.47 5.78
C GLY A 117 -15.70 -29.42 5.84
N ALA A 118 -16.25 -29.70 7.01
CA ALA A 118 -17.22 -30.80 7.20
C ALA A 118 -18.70 -30.38 7.28
N GLU A 119 -19.07 -29.14 7.00
CA GLU A 119 -20.49 -28.71 7.01
C GLU A 119 -21.21 -28.69 5.67
N ALA A 120 -20.64 -29.21 4.60
CA ALA A 120 -21.32 -29.40 3.33
C ALA A 120 -21.50 -30.91 3.05
N GLY A 121 -22.43 -31.52 3.74
CA GLY A 121 -23.24 -32.68 3.31
C GLY A 121 -22.62 -33.77 2.42
N ALA A 122 -21.50 -34.35 2.81
CA ALA A 122 -21.07 -35.66 2.31
C ALA A 122 -20.46 -36.43 3.48
N GLU A 123 -20.91 -37.67 3.71
CA GLU A 123 -20.24 -38.63 4.57
C GLU A 123 -18.83 -38.89 4.00
N VAL A 124 -17.86 -38.07 4.44
CA VAL A 124 -16.45 -38.32 4.16
C VAL A 124 -16.02 -39.39 5.17
N ASP A 125 -15.56 -40.50 4.63
CA ASP A 125 -15.04 -41.65 5.37
C ASP A 125 -13.94 -41.14 6.31
N GLU A 126 -14.27 -40.94 7.61
CA GLU A 126 -13.38 -40.38 8.64
C GLU A 126 -12.02 -41.10 8.70
N GLN A 127 -11.97 -42.38 8.30
CA GLN A 127 -10.74 -43.15 8.29
C GLN A 127 -9.74 -42.78 7.18
N LYS A 128 -10.20 -42.15 6.08
CA LYS A 128 -9.29 -41.72 4.98
C LYS A 128 -8.71 -40.34 5.21
N SER A 129 -9.42 -39.44 5.90
CA SER A 129 -8.92 -38.09 6.17
C SER A 129 -7.87 -38.08 7.31
N GLU A 130 -7.95 -38.97 8.28
CA GLU A 130 -6.96 -39.05 9.37
C GLU A 130 -5.61 -39.65 8.94
N GLN A 131 -5.58 -40.50 7.89
CA GLN A 131 -4.34 -41.15 7.45
C GLN A 131 -3.42 -40.28 6.58
N ASN A 132 -3.92 -39.21 5.94
CA ASN A 132 -3.13 -38.45 4.99
C ASN A 132 -2.41 -37.20 5.57
N ILE A 133 -2.65 -36.83 6.84
CA ILE A 133 -2.23 -35.49 7.34
C ILE A 133 -1.27 -35.57 8.55
N THR A 134 -0.80 -36.74 8.95
CA THR A 134 0.00 -36.92 10.17
C THR A 134 1.51 -36.77 9.99
N HIS A 135 2.03 -36.75 8.76
CA HIS A 135 3.47 -36.59 8.53
C HIS A 135 3.82 -35.19 8.07
N PRO A 136 4.85 -34.56 8.65
CA PRO A 136 5.36 -33.27 8.16
C PRO A 136 5.88 -33.42 6.72
N LEU A 137 5.42 -32.54 5.82
CA LEU A 137 5.97 -32.41 4.47
C LEU A 137 7.32 -31.70 4.55
N GLU A 138 8.35 -32.29 3.94
CA GLU A 138 9.63 -31.61 3.76
C GLU A 138 9.62 -30.85 2.44
N LEU A 139 9.71 -29.52 2.49
CA LEU A 139 9.53 -28.64 1.36
C LEU A 139 10.77 -27.74 1.16
N ASP A 140 11.02 -27.38 -0.10
CA ASP A 140 11.89 -26.27 -0.46
C ASP A 140 11.06 -24.96 -0.51
N PRO A 141 11.20 -24.05 0.43
CA PRO A 141 10.40 -22.82 0.45
C PRO A 141 10.77 -21.83 -0.68
N GLU A 142 11.80 -22.11 -1.46
CA GLU A 142 12.16 -21.33 -2.66
C GLU A 142 11.58 -21.96 -3.93
N ASP A 143 11.11 -23.20 -3.89
CA ASP A 143 10.45 -23.84 -5.00
C ASP A 143 8.93 -23.60 -4.97
N VAL A 144 8.45 -22.81 -5.93
CA VAL A 144 7.02 -22.49 -6.03
C VAL A 144 6.14 -23.74 -6.24
N ASN A 145 6.67 -24.80 -6.87
CA ASN A 145 5.90 -26.02 -7.10
C ASN A 145 5.59 -26.74 -5.79
N ASP A 146 6.51 -26.76 -4.83
CA ASP A 146 6.28 -27.31 -3.50
C ASP A 146 5.18 -26.54 -2.76
N ILE A 147 5.11 -25.21 -2.95
CA ILE A 147 4.09 -24.36 -2.34
C ILE A 147 2.71 -24.63 -2.99
N ILE A 148 2.64 -24.69 -4.32
CA ILE A 148 1.42 -25.01 -5.06
C ILE A 148 0.89 -26.38 -4.62
N ALA A 149 1.73 -27.43 -4.67
CA ALA A 149 1.36 -28.76 -4.25
C ALA A 149 0.83 -28.82 -2.82
N SER A 150 1.43 -28.05 -1.90
CA SER A 150 0.97 -27.98 -0.50
C SER A 150 -0.40 -27.32 -0.35
N LEU A 151 -0.67 -26.26 -1.13
CA LEU A 151 -1.98 -25.58 -1.11
C LEU A 151 -3.06 -26.46 -1.75
N ASP A 152 -2.74 -27.17 -2.83
CA ASP A 152 -3.65 -28.11 -3.51
C ASP A 152 -3.99 -29.30 -2.61
N GLU A 153 -3.03 -29.81 -1.84
CA GLU A 153 -3.23 -30.94 -0.89
C GLU A 153 -4.35 -30.65 0.11
N ILE A 154 -4.47 -29.40 0.56
CA ILE A 154 -5.52 -28.97 1.48
C ILE A 154 -6.75 -28.39 0.78
N SER A 155 -6.81 -28.48 -0.55
CA SER A 155 -7.88 -27.89 -1.37
C SER A 155 -8.11 -26.40 -1.03
N PHE A 156 -7.00 -25.65 -0.93
CA PHE A 156 -7.06 -24.23 -0.57
C PHE A 156 -7.74 -23.42 -1.69
N ASP A 157 -8.86 -22.77 -1.39
CA ASP A 157 -9.75 -22.11 -2.37
C ASP A 157 -9.91 -20.60 -2.14
N LYS A 158 -9.16 -20.01 -1.18
CA LYS A 158 -9.28 -18.60 -0.82
C LYS A 158 -8.29 -17.73 -1.60
N TYR A 159 -8.64 -16.45 -1.78
CA TYR A 159 -7.67 -15.46 -2.29
C TYR A 159 -6.52 -15.27 -1.29
N ILE A 160 -5.31 -15.10 -1.84
CA ILE A 160 -4.12 -14.80 -1.05
C ILE A 160 -3.81 -13.32 -1.18
N VAL A 161 -4.07 -12.55 -0.12
CA VAL A 161 -3.83 -11.11 -0.09
C VAL A 161 -2.44 -10.83 0.48
N LEU A 162 -1.60 -10.17 -0.31
CA LEU A 162 -0.30 -9.69 0.10
C LEU A 162 -0.38 -8.17 0.34
N GLU A 163 -0.55 -7.77 1.61
CA GLU A 163 -0.53 -6.36 2.01
C GLU A 163 0.91 -5.88 2.17
N ASP A 164 1.12 -4.59 1.90
CA ASP A 164 2.41 -3.93 2.06
C ASP A 164 3.54 -4.54 1.20
N PHE A 165 3.20 -5.06 0.02
CA PHE A 165 4.13 -5.75 -0.88
C PHE A 165 5.37 -4.90 -1.24
N HIS A 166 5.22 -3.58 -1.29
CA HIS A 166 6.29 -2.62 -1.55
C HIS A 166 7.40 -2.60 -0.47
N TYR A 167 7.18 -3.19 0.70
CA TYR A 167 8.24 -3.33 1.71
C TYR A 167 9.19 -4.49 1.45
N LEU A 168 8.81 -5.48 0.65
CA LEU A 168 9.75 -6.53 0.24
C LEU A 168 10.95 -5.91 -0.50
N SER A 169 12.11 -6.53 -0.41
CA SER A 169 13.25 -6.14 -1.24
C SER A 169 12.88 -6.25 -2.72
N ILE A 170 13.52 -5.44 -3.57
CA ILE A 170 13.30 -5.51 -5.04
C ILE A 170 13.58 -6.92 -5.56
N GLU A 171 14.59 -7.59 -5.01
CA GLU A 171 14.91 -8.98 -5.34
C GLU A 171 13.73 -9.91 -5.01
N ALA A 172 13.21 -9.87 -3.78
CA ALA A 172 12.05 -10.68 -3.39
C ALA A 172 10.79 -10.36 -4.21
N GLN A 173 10.57 -9.08 -4.59
CA GLN A 173 9.47 -8.70 -5.49
C GLN A 173 9.63 -9.30 -6.88
N LYS A 174 10.86 -9.32 -7.43
CA LYS A 174 11.17 -9.94 -8.73
C LYS A 174 11.03 -11.46 -8.68
N ASP A 175 11.58 -12.11 -7.64
CA ASP A 175 11.45 -13.55 -7.45
C ASP A 175 9.98 -13.97 -7.34
N PHE A 176 9.18 -13.21 -6.58
CA PHE A 176 7.75 -13.46 -6.48
C PHE A 176 7.04 -13.23 -7.82
N SER A 177 7.45 -12.28 -8.65
CA SER A 177 6.84 -12.08 -9.97
C SER A 177 7.07 -13.28 -10.91
N VAL A 178 8.17 -14.02 -10.72
CA VAL A 178 8.43 -15.29 -11.41
C VAL A 178 7.52 -16.40 -10.84
N ALA A 179 7.46 -16.51 -9.51
CA ALA A 179 6.58 -17.49 -8.84
C ALA A 179 5.09 -17.26 -9.21
N LEU A 180 4.66 -15.99 -9.31
CA LEU A 180 3.29 -15.62 -9.65
C LEU A 180 2.86 -16.17 -11.03
N LYS A 181 3.78 -16.24 -12.00
CA LYS A 181 3.52 -16.90 -13.28
C LYS A 181 3.22 -18.38 -13.09
N ALA A 182 4.02 -19.08 -12.29
CA ALA A 182 3.81 -20.52 -12.04
C ALA A 182 2.47 -20.76 -11.31
N PHE A 183 2.12 -19.94 -10.33
CA PHE A 183 0.80 -20.00 -9.70
C PHE A 183 -0.33 -19.86 -10.69
N HIS A 184 -0.21 -18.98 -11.68
CA HIS A 184 -1.23 -18.79 -12.71
C HIS A 184 -1.33 -19.98 -13.67
N GLU A 185 -0.22 -20.59 -14.04
CA GLU A 185 -0.18 -21.66 -15.05
C GLU A 185 -0.48 -23.05 -14.47
N GLU A 186 -0.09 -23.29 -13.20
CA GLU A 186 -0.11 -24.63 -12.59
C GLU A 186 -1.14 -24.77 -11.45
N SER A 187 -1.91 -23.70 -11.14
CA SER A 187 -2.89 -23.75 -10.06
C SER A 187 -4.08 -22.82 -10.28
N SER A 188 -5.11 -22.95 -9.43
CA SER A 188 -6.24 -22.01 -9.36
C SER A 188 -6.05 -20.90 -8.31
N HIS A 189 -4.89 -20.84 -7.66
CA HIS A 189 -4.65 -19.89 -6.57
C HIS A 189 -4.47 -18.46 -7.08
N CYS A 190 -5.39 -17.57 -6.68
CA CYS A 190 -5.39 -16.16 -7.08
C CYS A 190 -4.80 -15.26 -5.97
N PHE A 191 -3.93 -14.35 -6.37
CA PHE A 191 -3.32 -13.37 -5.49
C PHE A 191 -3.93 -11.98 -5.68
N ILE A 192 -4.10 -11.27 -4.55
CA ILE A 192 -4.42 -9.84 -4.50
C ILE A 192 -3.24 -9.13 -3.85
N ILE A 193 -2.46 -8.41 -4.63
CA ILE A 193 -1.22 -7.76 -4.21
C ILE A 193 -1.52 -6.29 -3.97
N VAL A 194 -1.28 -5.82 -2.74
CA VAL A 194 -1.55 -4.43 -2.34
C VAL A 194 -0.24 -3.72 -2.06
N GLY A 195 -0.02 -2.59 -2.73
CA GLY A 195 1.22 -1.85 -2.56
C GLY A 195 1.08 -0.33 -2.67
N VAL A 196 2.13 0.36 -2.21
CA VAL A 196 2.25 1.82 -2.32
C VAL A 196 3.26 2.13 -3.42
N TRP A 197 2.76 2.46 -4.60
CA TRP A 197 3.49 2.94 -5.78
C TRP A 197 2.49 3.51 -6.78
N LEU A 198 2.95 4.22 -7.81
CA LEU A 198 2.11 4.79 -8.88
C LEU A 198 2.35 4.14 -10.25
N GLU A 199 3.21 3.15 -10.34
CA GLU A 199 3.53 2.41 -11.57
C GLU A 199 2.51 1.28 -11.80
N GLU A 200 1.61 1.44 -12.76
CA GLU A 200 0.56 0.45 -13.07
C GLU A 200 1.14 -0.94 -13.37
N ASN A 201 2.25 -0.97 -14.11
CA ASN A 201 2.81 -2.20 -14.69
C ASN A 201 3.99 -2.79 -13.91
N ARG A 202 4.16 -2.45 -12.64
CA ARG A 202 5.35 -2.83 -11.85
C ARG A 202 5.69 -4.31 -11.93
N LEU A 203 4.73 -5.21 -11.75
CA LEU A 203 4.98 -6.65 -11.78
C LEU A 203 5.30 -7.17 -13.18
N THR A 204 4.69 -6.60 -14.21
CA THR A 204 5.00 -6.95 -15.60
C THR A 204 6.34 -6.39 -16.06
N VAL A 205 6.83 -5.30 -15.46
CA VAL A 205 8.20 -4.81 -15.64
C VAL A 205 9.22 -5.79 -15.05
N TYR A 206 8.89 -6.40 -13.91
CA TYR A 206 9.74 -7.41 -13.29
C TYR A 206 9.72 -8.73 -14.07
N ASN A 207 8.55 -9.13 -14.58
CA ASN A 207 8.37 -10.34 -15.37
C ASN A 207 7.34 -10.10 -16.48
N GLY A 208 7.82 -9.95 -17.72
CA GLY A 208 6.98 -9.70 -18.91
C GLY A 208 5.96 -10.80 -19.19
N ASP A 209 6.21 -12.04 -18.72
CA ASP A 209 5.28 -13.16 -18.86
C ASP A 209 3.97 -12.98 -18.09
N LEU A 210 3.92 -12.04 -17.16
CA LEU A 210 2.70 -11.70 -16.43
C LEU A 210 1.70 -10.86 -17.26
N THR A 211 2.09 -10.43 -18.46
CA THR A 211 1.19 -9.69 -19.35
C THR A 211 -0.06 -10.52 -19.67
N GLY A 212 -1.23 -9.97 -19.38
CA GLY A 212 -2.52 -10.65 -19.52
C GLY A 212 -2.91 -11.58 -18.37
N ARG A 213 -2.00 -11.88 -17.42
CA ARG A 213 -2.24 -12.72 -16.23
C ARG A 213 -2.50 -11.88 -14.97
N VAL A 214 -2.17 -10.59 -15.01
CA VAL A 214 -2.35 -9.64 -13.91
C VAL A 214 -3.26 -8.52 -14.37
N VAL A 215 -4.11 -8.03 -13.46
CA VAL A 215 -4.95 -6.84 -13.62
C VAL A 215 -4.58 -5.84 -12.54
N SER A 216 -4.35 -4.59 -12.92
CA SER A 216 -3.98 -3.51 -12.00
C SER A 216 -5.16 -2.57 -11.75
N ILE A 217 -5.36 -2.19 -10.49
CA ILE A 217 -6.43 -1.30 -10.02
C ILE A 217 -5.79 -0.10 -9.34
N ASP A 218 -6.05 1.09 -9.89
CA ASP A 218 -5.60 2.35 -9.34
C ASP A 218 -6.52 2.80 -8.18
N ALA A 219 -6.00 2.82 -6.96
CA ALA A 219 -6.73 3.28 -5.80
C ALA A 219 -6.65 4.81 -5.60
N ASP A 220 -5.76 5.51 -6.34
CA ASP A 220 -5.61 6.97 -6.28
C ASP A 220 -6.58 7.71 -7.19
N ALA A 221 -7.23 7.03 -8.11
CA ALA A 221 -8.17 7.62 -9.06
C ALA A 221 -9.48 8.07 -8.37
N TRP A 222 -9.36 8.99 -7.39
CA TRP A 222 -10.51 9.66 -6.77
C TRP A 222 -10.95 10.85 -7.60
N GLU A 223 -12.19 10.82 -8.09
CA GLU A 223 -12.81 11.98 -8.71
C GLU A 223 -13.28 12.98 -7.62
N GLU A 224 -13.30 14.26 -7.97
CA GLU A 224 -13.79 15.30 -7.05
C GLU A 224 -15.21 14.99 -6.56
N GLN A 225 -16.07 14.48 -7.44
CA GLN A 225 -17.43 14.13 -7.11
C GLN A 225 -17.50 12.99 -6.09
N GLU A 226 -16.62 12.00 -6.18
CA GLU A 226 -16.54 10.89 -5.22
C GLU A 226 -16.11 11.39 -3.84
N LEU A 227 -15.13 12.29 -3.78
CA LEU A 227 -14.71 12.92 -2.52
C LEU A 227 -15.84 13.76 -1.90
N ARG A 228 -16.64 14.46 -2.70
CA ARG A 228 -17.84 15.17 -2.24
C ARG A 228 -18.92 14.20 -1.74
N GLN A 229 -19.05 13.02 -2.35
CA GLN A 229 -19.97 11.98 -1.87
C GLN A 229 -19.53 11.41 -0.52
N VAL A 230 -18.23 11.24 -0.27
CA VAL A 230 -17.71 10.86 1.05
C VAL A 230 -18.17 11.86 2.13
N ILE A 231 -18.11 13.15 1.82
CA ILE A 231 -18.56 14.21 2.73
C ILE A 231 -20.08 14.13 2.94
N SER A 232 -20.87 14.12 1.83
CA SER A 232 -22.33 14.15 1.91
C SER A 232 -22.91 12.90 2.57
N SER A 233 -22.33 11.71 2.35
CA SER A 233 -22.74 10.49 3.06
C SER A 233 -22.51 10.61 4.57
N GLY A 234 -21.41 11.22 4.97
CA GLY A 234 -21.15 11.48 6.39
C GLY A 234 -22.08 12.53 7.00
N GLU A 235 -22.43 13.56 6.22
CA GLU A 235 -23.44 14.57 6.63
C GLU A 235 -24.81 13.93 6.93
N GLU A 236 -25.25 13.02 6.06
CA GLU A 236 -26.54 12.31 6.23
C GLU A 236 -26.53 11.45 7.50
N LEU A 237 -25.48 10.67 7.72
CA LEU A 237 -25.36 9.79 8.89
C LEU A 237 -25.28 10.57 10.21
N LEU A 238 -24.64 11.73 10.21
CA LEU A 238 -24.47 12.55 11.41
C LEU A 238 -25.56 13.64 11.58
N ASN A 239 -26.47 13.79 10.63
CA ASN A 239 -27.49 14.83 10.58
C ASN A 239 -26.89 16.24 10.75
N LEU A 240 -25.89 16.57 9.91
CA LEU A 240 -25.24 17.87 9.86
C LEU A 240 -25.03 18.31 8.40
N LYS A 241 -24.63 19.56 8.20
CA LYS A 241 -24.22 20.11 6.91
C LYS A 241 -22.94 20.90 7.06
N PHE A 242 -21.94 20.61 6.23
CA PHE A 242 -20.83 21.52 6.03
C PHE A 242 -21.24 22.64 5.08
N THR A 243 -20.69 23.85 5.25
CA THR A 243 -20.94 24.92 4.29
C THR A 243 -20.29 24.58 2.93
N ASN A 244 -20.87 25.05 1.84
CA ASN A 244 -20.32 24.79 0.50
C ASN A 244 -18.88 25.33 0.40
N GLU A 245 -18.64 26.51 0.98
CA GLU A 245 -17.34 27.16 0.99
C GLU A 245 -16.28 26.33 1.74
N PHE A 246 -16.66 25.65 2.84
CA PHE A 246 -15.81 24.71 3.55
C PHE A 246 -15.47 23.50 2.66
N ILE A 247 -16.49 22.90 2.03
CA ILE A 247 -16.31 21.74 1.15
C ILE A 247 -15.39 22.06 -0.02
N ASP A 248 -15.66 23.19 -0.73
CA ASP A 248 -14.86 23.60 -1.88
C ASP A 248 -13.40 23.83 -1.51
N GLN A 249 -13.17 24.54 -0.41
CA GLN A 249 -11.81 24.79 0.08
C GLN A 249 -11.10 23.52 0.55
N LEU A 250 -11.83 22.61 1.21
CA LEU A 250 -11.30 21.33 1.64
C LEU A 250 -10.87 20.47 0.44
N ILE A 251 -11.71 20.35 -0.58
CA ILE A 251 -11.41 19.56 -1.78
C ILE A 251 -10.16 20.08 -2.50
N VAL A 252 -10.05 21.40 -2.65
CA VAL A 252 -8.86 22.05 -3.26
C VAL A 252 -7.60 21.73 -2.45
N ASN A 253 -7.65 21.85 -1.11
CA ASN A 253 -6.50 21.67 -0.25
C ASN A 253 -6.16 20.19 0.03
N ALA A 254 -7.09 19.26 -0.21
CA ALA A 254 -6.87 17.84 0.02
C ALA A 254 -6.01 17.16 -1.07
N PHE A 255 -5.78 17.81 -2.21
CA PHE A 255 -4.97 17.29 -3.32
C PHE A 255 -5.38 15.88 -3.78
N GLY A 256 -6.69 15.58 -3.77
CA GLY A 256 -7.20 14.25 -4.14
C GLY A 256 -7.06 13.19 -3.04
N SER A 257 -6.63 13.55 -1.84
CA SER A 257 -6.45 12.61 -0.73
C SER A 257 -7.75 12.39 0.05
N VAL A 258 -8.36 11.21 -0.09
CA VAL A 258 -9.53 10.82 0.70
C VAL A 258 -9.22 10.80 2.20
N TYR A 259 -7.99 10.48 2.59
CA TYR A 259 -7.55 10.55 3.98
C TYR A 259 -7.67 11.97 4.56
N ILE A 260 -7.18 12.97 3.81
CA ILE A 260 -7.25 14.37 4.24
C ILE A 260 -8.71 14.83 4.33
N VAL A 261 -9.54 14.45 3.37
CA VAL A 261 -10.99 14.75 3.39
C VAL A 261 -11.65 14.17 4.64
N GLN A 262 -11.48 12.87 4.89
CA GLN A 262 -12.04 12.17 6.05
C GLN A 262 -11.59 12.80 7.37
N GLU A 263 -10.27 12.94 7.55
CA GLU A 263 -9.70 13.45 8.79
C GLU A 263 -10.10 14.91 9.03
N SER A 264 -10.15 15.73 7.98
CA SER A 264 -10.56 17.14 8.11
C SER A 264 -12.04 17.27 8.50
N CYS A 265 -12.93 16.46 7.93
CA CYS A 265 -14.33 16.40 8.35
C CYS A 265 -14.44 15.95 9.81
N TYR A 266 -13.69 14.92 10.21
CA TYR A 266 -13.63 14.46 11.60
C TYR A 266 -13.20 15.58 12.55
N GLN A 267 -12.11 16.28 12.24
CA GLN A 267 -11.59 17.38 13.09
C GLN A 267 -12.55 18.56 13.12
N CYS A 268 -13.20 18.90 12.00
CA CYS A 268 -14.21 19.95 11.97
C CYS A 268 -15.37 19.62 12.91
N CYS A 269 -15.88 18.40 12.88
CA CYS A 269 -16.91 17.93 13.80
C CYS A 269 -16.44 17.99 15.26
N LYS A 270 -15.21 17.53 15.55
CA LYS A 270 -14.65 17.58 16.92
C LYS A 270 -14.54 19.00 17.45
N LYS A 271 -14.07 19.95 16.63
CA LYS A 271 -13.98 21.37 17.02
C LYS A 271 -15.35 21.99 17.31
N ASN A 272 -16.41 21.46 16.70
CA ASN A 272 -17.80 21.85 16.94
C ASN A 272 -18.51 20.98 18.01
N SER A 273 -17.75 20.18 18.77
CA SER A 273 -18.28 19.30 19.84
C SER A 273 -19.27 18.22 19.37
N ILE A 274 -19.23 17.85 18.07
CA ILE A 274 -20.04 16.81 17.49
C ILE A 274 -19.31 15.48 17.64
N ASN A 275 -19.95 14.49 18.27
CA ASN A 275 -19.39 13.16 18.51
C ASN A 275 -20.28 12.03 17.96
N GLN A 276 -21.51 12.35 17.56
CA GLN A 276 -22.50 11.40 17.04
C GLN A 276 -23.60 12.14 16.26
N THR A 277 -24.53 11.37 15.68
CA THR A 277 -25.73 11.90 14.99
C THR A 277 -26.43 12.97 15.84
N GLN A 278 -26.76 14.09 15.23
CA GLN A 278 -27.39 15.23 15.88
C GLN A 278 -28.95 15.11 15.82
N GLU A 279 -29.64 15.54 16.88
CA GLU A 279 -31.13 15.56 16.91
C GLU A 279 -31.71 16.56 15.88
N LYS A 280 -30.99 17.63 15.60
CA LYS A 280 -31.36 18.66 14.62
C LYS A 280 -30.21 18.91 13.69
N THR A 281 -30.48 19.11 12.43
CA THR A 281 -29.47 19.45 11.43
C THR A 281 -28.79 20.75 11.83
N ILE A 282 -27.44 20.74 11.89
CA ILE A 282 -26.61 21.88 12.20
C ILE A 282 -25.66 22.16 11.05
N ASN A 283 -25.38 23.44 10.79
CA ASN A 283 -24.41 23.86 9.78
C ASN A 283 -23.08 24.17 10.45
N ILE A 284 -21.99 23.66 9.90
CA ILE A 284 -20.63 23.84 10.41
C ILE A 284 -19.62 24.11 9.29
N GLY A 285 -18.46 24.62 9.66
CA GLY A 285 -17.35 24.86 8.74
C GLY A 285 -17.36 26.23 8.09
N THR A 286 -16.18 26.83 7.95
CA THR A 286 -15.91 28.06 7.18
C THR A 286 -14.72 27.84 6.27
N VAL A 287 -14.46 28.75 5.34
CA VAL A 287 -13.29 28.72 4.44
C VAL A 287 -11.98 28.67 5.23
N GLU A 288 -11.86 29.54 6.22
CA GLU A 288 -10.67 29.63 7.09
C GLU A 288 -10.48 28.33 7.88
N ALA A 289 -11.58 27.76 8.40
CA ALA A 289 -11.53 26.49 9.13
C ALA A 289 -11.04 25.36 8.25
N ALA A 290 -11.44 25.27 6.97
CA ALA A 290 -10.97 24.22 6.07
C ALA A 290 -9.45 24.26 5.88
N SER A 291 -8.89 25.43 5.56
CA SER A 291 -7.44 25.58 5.36
C SER A 291 -6.66 25.30 6.61
N GLN A 292 -7.12 25.84 7.76
CA GLN A 292 -6.47 25.63 9.05
C GLN A 292 -6.50 24.14 9.49
N ILE A 293 -7.64 23.47 9.31
CA ILE A 293 -7.77 22.05 9.70
C ILE A 293 -6.87 21.18 8.83
N VAL A 294 -6.83 21.38 7.51
CA VAL A 294 -5.91 20.64 6.64
C VAL A 294 -4.48 20.82 7.06
N GLU A 295 -4.07 22.06 7.36
CA GLU A 295 -2.73 22.37 7.85
C GLU A 295 -2.43 21.66 9.19
N GLU A 296 -3.34 21.69 10.15
CA GLU A 296 -3.20 20.98 11.42
C GLU A 296 -3.05 19.46 11.20
N VAL A 297 -3.87 18.86 10.33
CA VAL A 297 -3.82 17.41 10.02
C VAL A 297 -2.47 17.00 9.44
N VAL A 298 -1.90 17.79 8.53
CA VAL A 298 -0.60 17.45 7.94
C VAL A 298 0.56 17.78 8.89
N ASN A 299 0.45 18.86 9.70
CA ASN A 299 1.49 19.25 10.64
C ASN A 299 1.68 18.25 11.79
N LEU A 300 0.66 17.44 12.12
CA LEU A 300 0.82 16.29 13.03
C LEU A 300 1.87 15.28 12.53
N GLN A 301 2.22 15.31 11.25
CA GLN A 301 3.19 14.42 10.62
C GLN A 301 4.56 15.08 10.38
N THR A 302 4.77 16.35 10.78
CA THR A 302 6.01 17.10 10.56
C THR A 302 7.25 16.33 11.04
N GLY A 303 7.20 15.73 12.23
CA GLY A 303 8.30 14.93 12.75
C GLY A 303 8.67 13.75 11.85
N ARG A 304 7.67 13.10 11.25
CA ARG A 304 7.87 12.00 10.30
C ARG A 304 8.50 12.51 8.99
N PHE A 305 8.05 13.64 8.48
CA PHE A 305 8.58 14.23 7.26
C PHE A 305 10.01 14.73 7.42
N ASN A 306 10.31 15.39 8.53
CA ASN A 306 11.68 15.80 8.86
C ASN A 306 12.61 14.59 9.04
N SER A 307 12.12 13.54 9.71
CA SER A 307 12.85 12.28 9.86
C SER A 307 13.10 11.60 8.51
N PHE A 308 12.12 11.63 7.60
CA PHE A 308 12.31 11.15 6.24
C PHE A 308 13.44 11.92 5.53
N ILE A 309 13.40 13.25 5.51
CA ILE A 309 14.42 14.07 4.83
C ILE A 309 15.82 13.73 5.35
N THR A 310 16.01 13.72 6.66
CA THR A 310 17.33 13.46 7.26
C THR A 310 17.83 12.04 7.06
N GLN A 311 16.95 11.04 7.21
CA GLN A 311 17.32 9.63 7.06
C GLN A 311 17.55 9.25 5.60
N PHE A 312 16.73 9.78 4.67
CA PHE A 312 16.90 9.54 3.24
C PHE A 312 18.19 10.17 2.72
N ALA A 313 18.51 11.40 3.15
CA ALA A 313 19.76 12.06 2.83
C ALA A 313 20.99 11.24 3.23
N GLY A 314 20.94 10.56 4.38
CA GLY A 314 22.01 9.67 4.84
C GLY A 314 22.27 8.45 3.97
N GLY A 315 21.38 8.10 3.04
CA GLY A 315 21.52 6.97 2.13
C GLY A 315 21.71 5.62 2.84
N PHE A 316 22.10 4.58 2.11
CA PHE A 316 22.47 3.27 2.69
C PHE A 316 23.77 3.34 3.48
N GLN A 317 24.70 4.16 3.01
CA GLN A 317 25.99 4.48 3.60
C GLN A 317 26.46 5.82 3.02
N THR A 318 27.41 6.46 3.70
CA THR A 318 28.02 7.67 3.18
C THR A 318 28.86 7.34 1.94
N THR A 319 28.55 7.99 0.83
CA THR A 319 29.26 7.85 -0.45
C THR A 319 29.80 9.19 -0.88
N GLU A 320 30.77 9.20 -1.78
CA GLU A 320 31.38 10.43 -2.28
C GLU A 320 30.38 11.34 -3.03
N LEU A 321 29.43 10.74 -3.77
CA LEU A 321 28.42 11.48 -4.53
C LEU A 321 27.14 11.77 -3.73
N GLN A 322 26.93 11.13 -2.59
CA GLN A 322 25.75 11.32 -1.73
C GLN A 322 24.42 11.39 -2.52
N MET A 323 24.25 10.47 -3.48
CA MET A 323 23.18 10.53 -4.47
C MET A 323 21.78 10.62 -3.87
N HIS A 324 21.49 9.89 -2.77
CA HIS A 324 20.17 9.96 -2.14
C HIS A 324 19.92 11.34 -1.52
N MET A 325 20.93 11.98 -0.93
CA MET A 325 20.81 13.35 -0.45
C MET A 325 20.46 14.30 -1.62
N TRP A 326 21.19 14.18 -2.72
CA TRP A 326 20.99 15.04 -3.87
C TRP A 326 19.70 14.76 -4.66
N LEU A 327 19.11 13.55 -4.55
CA LEU A 327 17.76 13.29 -5.06
C LEU A 327 16.68 14.07 -4.30
N LEU A 328 16.93 14.51 -3.07
CA LEU A 328 16.01 15.40 -2.36
C LEU A 328 16.00 16.81 -2.95
N TYR A 329 17.06 17.25 -3.63
CA TYR A 329 17.11 18.59 -4.19
C TYR A 329 15.90 18.89 -5.09
N PRO A 330 15.64 18.15 -6.20
CA PRO A 330 14.46 18.39 -7.02
C PRO A 330 13.14 18.21 -6.26
N VAL A 331 13.07 17.27 -5.31
CA VAL A 331 11.86 17.06 -4.49
C VAL A 331 11.57 18.27 -3.61
N LEU A 332 12.57 18.90 -3.05
CA LEU A 332 12.43 20.03 -2.13
C LEU A 332 12.32 21.39 -2.84
N THR A 333 12.71 21.48 -4.13
CA THR A 333 12.75 22.77 -4.85
C THR A 333 11.66 22.93 -5.91
N HIS A 334 11.16 21.84 -6.50
CA HIS A 334 10.10 21.92 -7.51
C HIS A 334 8.75 22.34 -6.90
N ASP A 335 7.89 22.90 -7.75
CA ASP A 335 6.51 23.23 -7.36
C ASP A 335 5.71 21.97 -7.02
N VAL A 336 4.82 22.07 -6.03
CA VAL A 336 4.03 20.91 -5.56
C VAL A 336 3.11 20.37 -6.65
N ASN A 337 2.60 21.21 -7.57
CA ASN A 337 1.78 20.72 -8.68
C ASN A 337 2.61 19.92 -9.70
N GLU A 338 3.89 20.27 -9.90
CA GLU A 338 4.81 19.44 -10.70
C GLU A 338 5.09 18.12 -10.00
N LEU A 339 5.35 18.13 -8.68
CA LEU A 339 5.59 16.94 -7.89
C LEU A 339 4.43 15.94 -7.89
N ARG A 340 3.19 16.40 -8.05
CA ARG A 340 2.01 15.51 -8.20
C ARG A 340 2.08 14.64 -9.45
N GLY A 341 2.67 15.15 -10.52
CA GLY A 341 2.87 14.40 -11.77
C GLY A 341 4.15 13.55 -11.79
N GLY A 342 4.93 13.60 -10.71
CA GLY A 342 6.26 13.03 -10.62
C GLY A 342 7.30 13.82 -11.43
N ILE A 343 8.54 13.81 -10.97
CA ILE A 343 9.67 14.48 -11.63
C ILE A 343 10.30 13.53 -12.63
N SER A 344 10.43 13.95 -13.88
CA SER A 344 11.03 13.09 -14.90
C SER A 344 12.54 12.88 -14.65
N TYR A 345 13.05 11.73 -15.11
CA TYR A 345 14.49 11.42 -15.09
C TYR A 345 15.33 12.55 -15.71
N ARG A 346 14.80 13.18 -16.77
CA ARG A 346 15.49 14.28 -17.47
C ARG A 346 15.60 15.52 -16.59
N GLU A 347 14.54 15.91 -15.93
CA GLU A 347 14.52 17.06 -15.01
C GLU A 347 15.47 16.82 -13.84
N ILE A 348 15.39 15.66 -13.19
CA ILE A 348 16.31 15.26 -12.10
C ILE A 348 17.76 15.32 -12.57
N THR A 349 18.06 14.79 -13.76
CA THR A 349 19.43 14.80 -14.30
C THR A 349 19.93 16.23 -14.57
N ASN A 350 19.06 17.12 -15.05
CA ASN A 350 19.40 18.51 -15.31
C ASN A 350 19.69 19.25 -14.00
N ASP A 351 18.86 19.07 -12.98
CA ASP A 351 19.06 19.67 -11.65
C ASP A 351 20.36 19.21 -11.04
N LEU A 352 20.62 17.90 -11.03
CA LEU A 352 21.85 17.34 -10.49
C LEU A 352 23.10 17.83 -11.25
N LYS A 353 23.05 17.91 -12.59
CA LYS A 353 24.15 18.46 -13.39
C LYS A 353 24.37 19.95 -13.18
N THR A 354 23.37 20.66 -12.72
CA THR A 354 23.45 22.10 -12.46
C THR A 354 24.00 22.39 -11.07
N TYR A 355 23.45 21.74 -10.06
CA TYR A 355 23.63 22.12 -8.65
C TYR A 355 24.54 21.19 -7.85
N HIS A 356 24.73 19.92 -8.29
CA HIS A 356 25.57 18.98 -7.55
C HIS A 356 27.05 19.43 -7.55
N PRO A 357 27.74 19.47 -6.40
CA PRO A 357 29.13 19.97 -6.31
C PRO A 357 30.13 19.13 -7.15
N LYS A 358 29.86 17.83 -7.30
CA LYS A 358 30.66 16.90 -8.14
C LYS A 358 29.94 16.53 -9.43
N LYS A 359 29.32 17.51 -10.11
CA LYS A 359 28.52 17.31 -11.31
C LYS A 359 29.27 16.65 -12.48
N THR A 360 30.59 16.81 -12.55
CA THR A 360 31.46 16.17 -13.54
C THR A 360 31.58 14.67 -13.35
N ASP A 361 31.40 14.17 -12.14
CA ASP A 361 31.55 12.75 -11.80
C ASP A 361 30.21 11.99 -11.90
N LEU A 362 29.13 12.73 -12.15
CA LEU A 362 27.79 12.15 -12.32
C LEU A 362 27.67 11.44 -13.68
N ASN A 363 27.18 10.22 -13.64
CA ASN A 363 26.81 9.45 -14.81
C ASN A 363 25.40 8.87 -14.69
N SER A 364 24.83 8.39 -15.79
CA SER A 364 23.49 7.83 -15.82
C SER A 364 23.32 6.62 -14.86
N GLY A 365 24.39 5.84 -14.68
CA GLY A 365 24.34 4.64 -13.84
C GLY A 365 24.12 4.98 -12.38
N ASN A 366 24.86 5.94 -11.80
CA ASN A 366 24.69 6.32 -10.39
C ASN A 366 23.38 7.04 -10.12
N ILE A 367 22.87 7.84 -11.06
CA ILE A 367 21.55 8.47 -10.95
C ILE A 367 20.45 7.39 -10.97
N THR A 368 20.47 6.49 -11.95
CA THR A 368 19.48 5.42 -12.09
C THR A 368 19.48 4.49 -10.87
N GLN A 369 20.66 4.09 -10.37
CA GLN A 369 20.78 3.24 -9.20
C GLN A 369 20.17 3.90 -7.96
N ALA A 370 20.41 5.19 -7.74
CA ALA A 370 19.85 5.93 -6.62
C ALA A 370 18.32 6.02 -6.72
N LEU A 371 17.79 6.30 -7.91
CA LEU A 371 16.35 6.35 -8.16
C LEU A 371 15.69 4.99 -7.91
N GLN A 372 16.21 3.92 -8.51
CA GLN A 372 15.67 2.56 -8.35
C GLN A 372 15.69 2.07 -6.90
N SER A 373 16.65 2.55 -6.10
CA SER A 373 16.79 2.14 -4.71
C SER A 373 16.03 3.05 -3.72
N SER A 374 15.33 4.08 -4.18
CA SER A 374 14.68 5.07 -3.31
C SER A 374 13.64 4.45 -2.36
N ALA A 375 12.76 3.57 -2.84
CA ALA A 375 11.77 2.89 -2.02
C ALA A 375 12.42 1.89 -1.04
N SER A 376 13.39 1.09 -1.49
CA SER A 376 14.08 0.11 -0.65
C SER A 376 14.95 0.75 0.43
N LEU A 377 15.53 1.93 0.17
CA LEU A 377 16.22 2.71 1.19
C LEU A 377 15.27 3.10 2.32
N GLN A 378 14.10 3.63 1.98
CA GLN A 378 13.09 4.02 2.97
C GLN A 378 12.62 2.82 3.79
N ALA A 379 12.34 1.69 3.12
CA ALA A 379 11.96 0.45 3.81
C ALA A 379 13.08 -0.02 4.78
N LYS A 380 14.36 0.01 4.37
CA LYS A 380 15.50 -0.36 5.20
C LYS A 380 15.70 0.59 6.40
N LYS A 381 15.43 1.88 6.21
CA LYS A 381 15.50 2.90 7.27
C LYS A 381 14.24 2.97 8.14
N GLU A 382 13.30 2.03 7.91
CA GLU A 382 12.02 1.97 8.63
C GLU A 382 11.16 3.25 8.48
N ILE A 383 11.34 4.00 7.39
CA ILE A 383 10.50 5.14 7.02
C ILE A 383 9.20 4.59 6.46
N LYS A 384 8.14 4.67 7.25
CA LYS A 384 6.82 4.11 6.92
C LYS A 384 5.69 5.11 7.21
N PRO A 385 4.74 5.26 6.28
CA PRO A 385 4.78 4.80 4.89
C PRO A 385 5.92 5.45 4.09
N ILE A 386 6.30 4.83 2.96
CA ILE A 386 7.28 5.44 2.06
C ILE A 386 6.73 6.74 1.46
N ILE A 387 7.61 7.65 1.11
CA ILE A 387 7.27 8.98 0.57
C ILE A 387 7.66 9.08 -0.91
N LEU A 388 8.80 8.48 -1.28
CA LEU A 388 9.30 8.49 -2.66
C LEU A 388 9.31 7.10 -3.25
N ASP A 389 8.90 7.00 -4.51
CA ASP A 389 8.99 5.79 -5.31
C ASP A 389 9.36 6.13 -6.76
N TYR A 390 10.18 5.28 -7.39
CA TYR A 390 10.62 5.49 -8.77
C TYR A 390 9.87 4.56 -9.71
N ASP A 391 9.11 5.17 -10.61
CA ASP A 391 8.44 4.51 -11.74
C ASP A 391 9.46 4.28 -12.86
N GLN A 392 9.84 3.03 -13.06
CA GLN A 392 10.82 2.65 -14.08
C GLN A 392 10.23 2.66 -15.49
N THR A 393 8.92 2.50 -15.63
CA THR A 393 8.21 2.51 -16.92
C THR A 393 8.14 3.91 -17.50
N ASN A 394 7.74 4.87 -16.69
CA ASN A 394 7.55 6.27 -17.11
C ASN A 394 8.78 7.14 -16.81
N LEU A 395 9.82 6.55 -16.20
CA LEU A 395 11.06 7.23 -15.80
C LEU A 395 10.79 8.47 -14.94
N ARG A 396 9.97 8.30 -13.88
CA ARG A 396 9.57 9.38 -12.97
C ARG A 396 9.83 9.03 -11.51
N LEU A 397 10.32 10.00 -10.76
CA LEU A 397 10.36 9.94 -9.29
C LEU A 397 9.06 10.53 -8.77
N ASN A 398 8.27 9.70 -8.12
CA ASN A 398 6.94 10.04 -7.62
C ASN A 398 6.96 10.29 -6.11
N VAL A 399 6.18 11.27 -5.67
CA VAL A 399 5.81 11.43 -4.25
C VAL A 399 4.53 10.63 -4.01
N VAL A 400 4.64 9.53 -3.28
CA VAL A 400 3.53 8.59 -3.01
C VAL A 400 2.85 8.81 -1.65
N ASP A 401 3.10 9.95 -1.02
CA ASP A 401 2.43 10.41 0.19
C ASP A 401 1.85 11.82 -0.05
N GLY A 402 0.53 11.89 -0.31
CA GLY A 402 -0.14 13.17 -0.55
C GLY A 402 -0.05 14.14 0.64
N GLY A 403 0.04 13.63 1.87
CA GLY A 403 0.24 14.46 3.06
C GLY A 403 1.59 15.18 3.03
N PHE A 404 2.63 14.53 2.50
CA PHE A 404 3.94 15.17 2.33
C PHE A 404 3.87 16.34 1.35
N LEU A 405 3.16 16.20 0.23
CA LEU A 405 2.99 17.29 -0.74
C LEU A 405 2.29 18.51 -0.13
N ILE A 406 1.20 18.27 0.62
CA ILE A 406 0.44 19.34 1.28
C ILE A 406 1.32 20.04 2.33
N TRP A 407 2.03 19.27 3.15
CA TRP A 407 2.96 19.79 4.15
C TRP A 407 4.08 20.57 3.49
N LEU A 408 4.72 20.03 2.48
CA LEU A 408 5.84 20.64 1.74
C LEU A 408 5.46 21.99 1.13
N ASN A 409 4.20 22.16 0.70
CA ASN A 409 3.70 23.43 0.14
C ASN A 409 3.69 24.60 1.13
N LYS A 410 3.78 24.30 2.43
CA LYS A 410 3.74 25.29 3.51
C LYS A 410 5.08 25.51 4.21
N GLN A 411 6.12 24.77 3.81
CA GLN A 411 7.43 24.84 4.45
C GLN A 411 8.37 25.83 3.76
N ASP A 412 9.30 26.35 4.53
CA ASP A 412 10.45 27.06 3.98
C ASP A 412 11.40 26.06 3.30
N ARG A 413 11.60 26.24 1.99
CA ARG A 413 12.37 25.30 1.17
C ARG A 413 13.87 25.34 1.48
N ASP A 414 14.39 26.50 1.82
CA ASP A 414 15.80 26.69 2.16
C ASP A 414 16.11 25.99 3.51
N GLU A 415 15.20 26.08 4.49
CA GLU A 415 15.33 25.33 5.74
C GLU A 415 15.31 23.81 5.52
N LEU A 416 14.49 23.32 4.58
CA LEU A 416 14.43 21.88 4.25
C LEU A 416 15.69 21.40 3.51
N LEU A 417 16.27 22.23 2.64
CA LEU A 417 17.56 21.92 2.00
C LEU A 417 18.69 21.82 3.05
N LEU A 418 18.73 22.77 4.00
CA LEU A 418 19.69 22.70 5.12
C LEU A 418 19.46 21.45 5.98
N LEU A 419 18.21 21.08 6.26
CA LEU A 419 17.86 19.85 6.98
C LEU A 419 18.34 18.59 6.25
N ALA A 420 18.30 18.59 4.91
CA ALA A 420 18.83 17.52 4.07
C ALA A 420 20.39 17.51 4.02
N GLY A 421 21.05 18.58 4.49
CA GLY A 421 22.50 18.77 4.37
C GLY A 421 22.95 19.29 3.00
N ILE A 422 22.03 19.93 2.24
CA ILE A 422 22.33 20.53 0.93
C ILE A 422 22.61 22.03 1.14
N GLU A 423 23.85 22.41 0.91
CA GLU A 423 24.29 23.81 0.87
C GLU A 423 24.54 24.20 -0.60
N LEU A 424 23.93 25.30 -1.07
CA LEU A 424 24.02 25.82 -2.44
C LEU A 424 25.04 26.94 -2.56
#